data_edea00c6446f6eca93353ee8f48621c9
#
_entry.id   edea00c6446f6eca93353ee8f48621c9
#
_cell.length_a   1.000
_cell.length_b   1.000
_cell.length_c   1.000
_cell.angle_alpha   90.00
_cell.angle_beta   90.00
_cell.angle_gamma   90.00
#
_symmetry.space_group_name_H-M   'P 1'
#
loop_
_entity.id
_entity.type
_entity.pdbx_description
1 polymer ?
#
loop_
_entity_poly.entity_id
_entity_poly.type
_entity_poly.pdbx_seq_one_letter_code
_entity_poly.pdbx_strand_id
1 'polypeptide(L)'
;MRLNTLYFLFILFSCSEKVKKDLIRVEDDQLITKDEVVYFNNELFSGISFKMWNNGKIQSERSFKDGLSDGFSRGWYDNGQMMYEGTIKNGKEHGLWNHWYIDGKRNMEANFVNGILDGQFKRWFDNGYLAYERTYSNGELIDEKIPPHSKKTE
;
A
#
# COMPACT_ATOMS: atom_id res chain seq x y z
N MET A 1 68.51 30.67 6.19
CA MET A 1 67.18 30.38 6.74
C MET A 1 66.18 30.22 5.62
N ARG A 2 65.85 28.99 5.27
CA ARG A 2 64.86 28.71 4.23
C ARG A 2 63.58 28.24 4.94
N LEU A 3 62.49 29.01 4.80
CA LEU A 3 61.17 28.63 5.24
C LEU A 3 60.58 27.61 4.27
N ASN A 4 60.37 26.40 4.70
CA ASN A 4 59.55 25.40 3.98
C ASN A 4 58.09 25.65 4.31
N THR A 5 57.35 26.14 3.36
CA THR A 5 55.87 26.26 3.42
C THR A 5 55.28 24.95 3.00
N LEU A 6 54.78 24.20 4.00
CA LEU A 6 54.03 22.94 3.79
C LEU A 6 52.62 23.31 3.33
N TYR A 7 52.30 23.06 2.07
CA TYR A 7 50.91 23.12 1.57
C TYR A 7 50.16 21.87 2.01
N PHE A 8 49.28 22.03 2.98
CA PHE A 8 48.28 21.01 3.29
C PHE A 8 47.17 21.06 2.27
N LEU A 9 47.16 20.08 1.36
CA LEU A 9 46.09 19.85 0.40
C LEU A 9 44.92 19.22 1.15
N PHE A 10 43.90 20.01 1.54
CA PHE A 10 42.65 19.50 2.05
C PHE A 10 41.89 18.87 0.88
N ILE A 11 41.98 17.54 0.73
CA ILE A 11 41.09 16.78 -0.12
C ILE A 11 39.76 16.68 0.62
N LEU A 12 38.81 17.54 0.28
CA LEU A 12 37.41 17.40 0.69
C LEU A 12 36.84 16.17 -0.05
N PHE A 13 36.93 15.03 0.60
CA PHE A 13 36.12 13.87 0.23
C PHE A 13 34.67 14.22 0.61
N SER A 14 33.92 14.79 -0.33
CA SER A 14 32.47 14.87 -0.26
C SER A 14 31.93 13.47 -0.52
N CYS A 15 32.00 12.63 0.49
CA CYS A 15 31.21 11.41 0.54
C CYS A 15 29.77 11.84 0.84
N SER A 16 28.97 12.00 -0.20
CA SER A 16 27.53 12.11 -0.06
C SER A 16 27.02 10.73 0.40
N GLU A 17 27.14 10.46 1.70
CA GLU A 17 26.36 9.41 2.33
C GLU A 17 24.89 9.78 2.10
N LYS A 18 24.24 9.10 1.16
CA LYS A 18 22.78 8.99 1.16
C LYS A 18 22.42 8.32 2.48
N VAL A 19 22.17 9.12 3.50
CA VAL A 19 21.53 8.66 4.72
C VAL A 19 20.24 7.98 4.25
N LYS A 20 20.20 6.65 4.33
CA LYS A 20 18.97 5.89 4.20
C LYS A 20 18.09 6.42 5.33
N LYS A 21 17.17 7.33 5.00
CA LYS A 21 16.20 7.84 5.95
C LYS A 21 15.34 6.63 6.31
N ASP A 22 15.62 6.02 7.47
CA ASP A 22 14.79 4.92 7.96
C ASP A 22 13.35 5.41 7.98
N LEU A 23 12.44 4.66 7.34
CA LEU A 23 11.04 5.01 7.29
C LEU A 23 10.49 5.00 8.73
N ILE A 24 10.03 6.16 9.18
CA ILE A 24 9.38 6.30 10.48
C ILE A 24 8.13 5.42 10.50
N ARG A 25 7.96 4.59 11.55
CA ARG A 25 6.74 3.81 11.78
C ARG A 25 5.97 4.43 12.95
N VAL A 26 4.70 4.74 12.73
CA VAL A 26 3.84 5.45 13.69
C VAL A 26 2.52 4.70 13.82
N GLU A 27 2.01 4.55 15.03
CA GLU A 27 0.69 4.00 15.26
C GLU A 27 -0.39 4.98 14.80
N ASP A 28 -1.48 4.48 14.18
CA ASP A 28 -2.51 5.33 13.54
C ASP A 28 -3.13 6.35 14.49
N ASP A 29 -3.25 6.03 15.79
CA ASP A 29 -3.83 6.91 16.80
C ASP A 29 -2.97 8.14 17.16
N GLN A 30 -1.68 8.11 16.76
CA GLN A 30 -0.74 9.23 16.93
C GLN A 30 -0.79 10.21 15.75
N LEU A 31 -1.52 9.88 14.69
CA LEU A 31 -1.61 10.67 13.47
C LEU A 31 -2.84 11.60 13.52
N ILE A 32 -2.68 12.78 12.97
CA ILE A 32 -3.77 13.75 12.82
C ILE A 32 -4.09 13.87 11.33
N THR A 33 -5.36 13.64 10.96
CA THR A 33 -5.83 13.85 9.59
C THR A 33 -6.64 15.14 9.49
N LYS A 34 -6.29 16.00 8.54
CA LYS A 34 -7.03 17.23 8.19
C LYS A 34 -7.12 17.31 6.66
N ASP A 35 -8.33 17.47 6.14
CA ASP A 35 -8.58 17.60 4.69
C ASP A 35 -7.87 16.54 3.84
N GLU A 36 -7.97 15.26 4.26
CA GLU A 36 -7.33 14.09 3.64
C GLU A 36 -5.79 14.05 3.75
N VAL A 37 -5.17 15.04 4.41
CA VAL A 37 -3.73 15.13 4.63
C VAL A 37 -3.39 14.68 6.04
N VAL A 38 -2.37 13.85 6.18
CA VAL A 38 -1.94 13.23 7.43
C VAL A 38 -0.70 13.91 7.99
N TYR A 39 -0.76 14.22 9.29
CA TYR A 39 0.30 14.89 10.03
C TYR A 39 0.79 14.04 11.20
N PHE A 40 2.07 14.14 11.50
CA PHE A 40 2.70 13.66 12.71
C PHE A 40 3.54 14.77 13.33
N ASN A 41 3.33 15.07 14.62
CA ASN A 41 4.00 16.18 15.32
C ASN A 41 3.87 17.53 14.59
N ASN A 42 2.71 17.83 14.01
CA ASN A 42 2.40 19.03 13.22
C ASN A 42 3.17 19.16 11.88
N GLU A 43 3.88 18.13 11.44
CA GLU A 43 4.55 18.06 10.14
C GLU A 43 3.83 17.07 9.22
N LEU A 44 3.93 17.28 7.89
CA LEU A 44 3.41 16.33 6.90
C LEU A 44 4.06 14.96 7.10
N PHE A 45 3.22 13.95 7.30
CA PHE A 45 3.73 12.61 7.60
C PHE A 45 4.31 11.93 6.35
N SER A 46 5.55 11.46 6.48
CA SER A 46 6.20 10.58 5.50
C SER A 46 6.76 9.37 6.24
N GLY A 47 6.18 8.19 6.01
CA GLY A 47 6.51 6.99 6.77
C GLY A 47 5.49 5.88 6.57
N ILE A 48 5.43 4.98 7.54
CA ILE A 48 4.46 3.88 7.58
C ILE A 48 3.57 4.08 8.80
N SER A 49 2.26 4.18 8.59
CA SER A 49 1.32 4.03 9.68
C SER A 49 0.96 2.56 9.89
N PHE A 50 0.64 2.20 11.12
CA PHE A 50 0.14 0.86 11.43
C PHE A 50 -0.93 0.91 12.51
N LYS A 51 -1.80 -0.10 12.49
CA LYS A 51 -2.80 -0.37 13.52
C LYS A 51 -2.68 -1.80 13.99
N MET A 52 -2.98 -2.03 15.26
CA MET A 52 -2.91 -3.37 15.85
C MET A 52 -4.29 -3.87 16.28
N TRP A 53 -4.48 -5.18 16.21
CA TRP A 53 -5.58 -5.86 16.86
C TRP A 53 -5.36 -5.92 18.38
N ASN A 54 -6.44 -6.10 19.16
CA ASN A 54 -6.34 -6.26 20.62
C ASN A 54 -5.47 -7.45 21.06
N ASN A 55 -5.22 -8.41 20.16
CA ASN A 55 -4.35 -9.56 20.41
C ASN A 55 -2.86 -9.28 20.12
N GLY A 56 -2.48 -8.03 19.83
CA GLY A 56 -1.11 -7.62 19.56
C GLY A 56 -0.59 -7.93 18.16
N LYS A 57 -1.42 -8.44 17.24
CA LYS A 57 -1.06 -8.63 15.84
C LYS A 57 -1.35 -7.36 15.03
N ILE A 58 -0.60 -7.16 13.96
CA ILE A 58 -0.84 -6.06 13.03
C ILE A 58 -2.20 -6.26 12.35
N GLN A 59 -3.02 -5.22 12.36
CA GLN A 59 -4.30 -5.14 11.66
C GLN A 59 -4.14 -4.53 10.27
N SER A 60 -3.36 -3.45 10.16
CA SER A 60 -3.12 -2.75 8.90
C SER A 60 -1.79 -2.01 8.90
N GLU A 61 -1.24 -1.81 7.71
CA GLU A 61 -0.10 -0.94 7.43
C GLU A 61 -0.37 -0.14 6.16
N ARG A 62 0.05 1.13 6.17
CA ARG A 62 -0.05 2.02 5.03
C ARG A 62 1.15 2.95 4.95
N SER A 63 1.69 3.12 3.76
CA SER A 63 2.76 4.08 3.51
C SER A 63 2.22 5.46 3.14
N PHE A 64 2.96 6.48 3.58
CA PHE A 64 2.66 7.89 3.35
C PHE A 64 3.88 8.62 2.85
N LYS A 65 3.63 9.62 2.01
CA LYS A 65 4.62 10.57 1.52
C LYS A 65 4.00 11.97 1.54
N ASP A 66 4.67 12.90 2.23
CA ASP A 66 4.26 14.32 2.32
C ASP A 66 2.78 14.49 2.71
N GLY A 67 2.32 13.69 3.70
CA GLY A 67 0.95 13.70 4.22
C GLY A 67 -0.08 12.93 3.40
N LEU A 68 0.25 12.49 2.19
CA LEU A 68 -0.66 11.70 1.36
C LEU A 68 -0.34 10.21 1.44
N SER A 69 -1.37 9.37 1.40
CA SER A 69 -1.16 7.94 1.25
C SER A 69 -0.53 7.65 -0.11
N ASP A 70 0.69 7.08 -0.09
CA ASP A 70 1.47 6.81 -1.31
C ASP A 70 2.37 5.60 -1.08
N GLY A 71 2.25 4.57 -1.93
CA GLY A 71 2.92 3.29 -1.83
C GLY A 71 1.97 2.16 -1.42
N PHE A 72 2.39 1.25 -0.55
CA PHE A 72 1.60 0.07 -0.20
C PHE A 72 0.49 0.37 0.81
N SER A 73 -0.58 -0.43 0.74
CA SER A 73 -1.62 -0.56 1.77
C SER A 73 -1.90 -2.04 1.97
N ARG A 74 -1.86 -2.51 3.21
CA ARG A 74 -2.03 -3.92 3.58
C ARG A 74 -2.90 -4.03 4.81
N GLY A 75 -3.66 -5.12 4.88
CA GLY A 75 -4.46 -5.45 6.05
C GLY A 75 -4.49 -6.94 6.34
N TRP A 76 -4.65 -7.28 7.59
CA TRP A 76 -4.66 -8.66 8.09
C TRP A 76 -5.87 -8.89 8.99
N TYR A 77 -6.39 -10.08 8.96
CA TYR A 77 -7.36 -10.57 9.93
C TYR A 77 -6.69 -10.75 11.31
N ASP A 78 -7.48 -10.89 12.36
CA ASP A 78 -7.02 -11.10 13.75
C ASP A 78 -6.28 -12.44 13.95
N ASN A 79 -6.53 -13.43 13.06
CA ASN A 79 -5.78 -14.67 13.02
C ASN A 79 -4.37 -14.49 12.39
N GLY A 80 -4.09 -13.34 11.73
CA GLY A 80 -2.83 -13.01 11.07
C GLY A 80 -2.79 -13.34 9.58
N GLN A 81 -3.86 -13.89 9.01
CA GLN A 81 -4.00 -14.09 7.57
C GLN A 81 -4.15 -12.74 6.85
N MET A 82 -3.53 -12.60 5.67
CA MET A 82 -3.70 -11.41 4.84
C MET A 82 -5.16 -11.24 4.46
N MET A 83 -5.69 -10.03 4.61
CA MET A 83 -7.04 -9.65 4.23
C MET A 83 -7.04 -8.92 2.88
N TYR A 84 -6.11 -7.99 2.71
CA TYR A 84 -5.91 -7.27 1.45
C TYR A 84 -4.49 -6.76 1.29
N GLU A 85 -4.08 -6.55 0.04
CA GLU A 85 -2.90 -5.74 -0.31
C GLU A 85 -3.13 -5.01 -1.63
N GLY A 86 -2.50 -3.87 -1.77
CA GLY A 86 -2.53 -3.06 -2.97
C GLY A 86 -1.61 -1.86 -2.87
N THR A 87 -1.62 -1.05 -3.92
CA THR A 87 -0.84 0.19 -4.01
C THR A 87 -1.78 1.39 -4.03
N ILE A 88 -1.41 2.42 -3.30
CA ILE A 88 -2.03 3.74 -3.34
C ILE A 88 -1.04 4.71 -3.97
N LYS A 89 -1.52 5.61 -4.81
CA LYS A 89 -0.74 6.69 -5.42
C LYS A 89 -1.49 8.00 -5.24
N ASN A 90 -0.86 8.96 -4.55
CA ASN A 90 -1.48 10.25 -4.23
C ASN A 90 -2.90 10.11 -3.63
N GLY A 91 -3.07 9.23 -2.64
CA GLY A 91 -4.33 8.98 -1.94
C GLY A 91 -5.34 8.10 -2.69
N LYS A 92 -5.05 7.64 -3.90
CA LYS A 92 -5.97 6.86 -4.74
C LYS A 92 -5.43 5.47 -5.03
N GLU A 93 -6.31 4.46 -5.07
CA GLU A 93 -5.97 3.10 -5.47
C GLU A 93 -5.34 3.08 -6.86
N HIS A 94 -4.25 2.28 -7.02
CA HIS A 94 -3.51 2.19 -8.27
C HIS A 94 -2.90 0.80 -8.45
N GLY A 95 -2.96 0.26 -9.67
CA GLY A 95 -2.46 -1.09 -9.98
C GLY A 95 -3.34 -2.19 -9.42
N LEU A 96 -2.75 -3.35 -9.19
CA LEU A 96 -3.44 -4.55 -8.73
C LEU A 96 -3.74 -4.48 -7.24
N TRP A 97 -4.98 -4.77 -6.88
CA TRP A 97 -5.45 -5.01 -5.53
C TRP A 97 -5.92 -6.43 -5.38
N ASN A 98 -5.48 -7.08 -4.30
CA ASN A 98 -5.82 -8.45 -3.94
C ASN A 98 -6.55 -8.46 -2.61
N HIS A 99 -7.60 -9.29 -2.51
CA HIS A 99 -8.31 -9.56 -1.26
C HIS A 99 -8.42 -11.07 -1.05
N TRP A 100 -8.40 -11.48 0.21
CA TRP A 100 -8.55 -12.87 0.63
C TRP A 100 -9.65 -13.00 1.67
N TYR A 101 -10.24 -14.15 1.75
CA TYR A 101 -11.09 -14.57 2.85
C TYR A 101 -10.24 -14.88 4.10
N ILE A 102 -10.90 -14.98 5.26
CA ILE A 102 -10.24 -15.28 6.54
C ILE A 102 -9.54 -16.66 6.57
N ASP A 103 -9.94 -17.58 5.69
CA ASP A 103 -9.32 -18.88 5.50
C ASP A 103 -8.13 -18.86 4.50
N GLY A 104 -7.78 -17.68 3.98
CA GLY A 104 -6.67 -17.45 3.05
C GLY A 104 -6.99 -17.73 1.58
N LYS A 105 -8.21 -18.15 1.23
CA LYS A 105 -8.62 -18.28 -0.16
C LYS A 105 -8.80 -16.92 -0.82
N ARG A 106 -8.60 -16.84 -2.13
CA ARG A 106 -8.84 -15.63 -2.91
C ARG A 106 -10.30 -15.20 -2.79
N ASN A 107 -10.50 -13.89 -2.62
CA ASN A 107 -11.81 -13.27 -2.59
C ASN A 107 -12.03 -12.35 -3.79
N MET A 108 -11.04 -11.50 -4.10
CA MET A 108 -11.12 -10.52 -5.18
C MET A 108 -9.72 -10.17 -5.72
N GLU A 109 -9.63 -9.96 -7.03
CA GLU A 109 -8.53 -9.25 -7.69
C GLU A 109 -9.14 -8.11 -8.51
N ALA A 110 -8.56 -6.91 -8.43
CA ALA A 110 -9.04 -5.74 -9.16
C ALA A 110 -7.89 -4.85 -9.61
N ASN A 111 -7.95 -4.32 -10.82
CA ASN A 111 -7.01 -3.32 -11.30
C ASN A 111 -7.62 -1.93 -11.25
N PHE A 112 -6.84 -0.98 -10.70
CA PHE A 112 -7.23 0.41 -10.58
C PHE A 112 -6.24 1.36 -11.24
N VAL A 113 -6.76 2.44 -11.81
CA VAL A 113 -5.99 3.60 -12.27
C VAL A 113 -6.60 4.84 -11.63
N ASN A 114 -5.85 5.48 -10.72
CA ASN A 114 -6.29 6.69 -10.00
C ASN A 114 -7.65 6.54 -9.29
N GLY A 115 -7.89 5.38 -8.65
CA GLY A 115 -9.11 5.07 -7.90
C GLY A 115 -10.28 4.58 -8.76
N ILE A 116 -10.09 4.43 -10.06
CA ILE A 116 -11.11 3.96 -11.01
C ILE A 116 -10.75 2.56 -11.47
N LEU A 117 -11.73 1.64 -11.51
CA LEU A 117 -11.55 0.30 -12.07
C LEU A 117 -11.13 0.41 -13.54
N ASP A 118 -9.97 -0.15 -13.88
CA ASP A 118 -9.43 -0.18 -15.24
C ASP A 118 -8.62 -1.46 -15.46
N GLY A 119 -9.12 -2.36 -16.28
CA GLY A 119 -8.58 -3.69 -16.49
C GLY A 119 -9.42 -4.81 -15.88
N GLN A 120 -8.77 -5.89 -15.48
CA GLN A 120 -9.44 -7.09 -15.00
C GLN A 120 -9.93 -6.95 -13.57
N PHE A 121 -11.12 -7.48 -13.33
CA PHE A 121 -11.73 -7.68 -12.02
C PHE A 121 -12.18 -9.13 -11.91
N LYS A 122 -11.72 -9.85 -10.86
CA LYS A 122 -12.11 -11.24 -10.58
C LYS A 122 -12.69 -11.35 -9.19
N ARG A 123 -13.73 -12.13 -9.05
CA ARG A 123 -14.37 -12.44 -7.76
C ARG A 123 -14.46 -13.93 -7.58
N TRP A 124 -14.16 -14.41 -6.38
CA TRP A 124 -14.29 -15.82 -5.98
C TRP A 124 -15.29 -15.94 -4.83
N PHE A 125 -15.97 -17.07 -4.80
CA PHE A 125 -16.76 -17.52 -3.65
C PHE A 125 -15.84 -18.04 -2.54
N ASP A 126 -16.36 -18.17 -1.32
CA ASP A 126 -15.67 -18.71 -0.15
C ASP A 126 -15.25 -20.20 -0.32
N ASN A 127 -15.96 -20.94 -1.18
CA ASN A 127 -15.59 -22.31 -1.59
C ASN A 127 -14.39 -22.36 -2.55
N GLY A 128 -13.89 -21.19 -3.03
CA GLY A 128 -12.73 -21.05 -3.92
C GLY A 128 -13.06 -21.09 -5.42
N TYR A 129 -14.32 -21.29 -5.81
CA TYR A 129 -14.69 -21.22 -7.22
C TYR A 129 -14.77 -19.77 -7.71
N LEU A 130 -14.35 -19.54 -8.96
CA LEU A 130 -14.46 -18.22 -9.61
C LEU A 130 -15.94 -17.90 -9.81
N ALA A 131 -16.41 -16.81 -9.21
CA ALA A 131 -17.79 -16.34 -9.34
C ALA A 131 -18.02 -15.68 -10.69
N TYR A 132 -17.15 -14.73 -11.02
CA TYR A 132 -17.13 -14.04 -12.32
C TYR A 132 -15.79 -13.37 -12.58
N GLU A 133 -15.54 -13.09 -13.84
CA GLU A 133 -14.46 -12.26 -14.34
C GLU A 133 -15.05 -11.14 -15.18
N ARG A 134 -14.64 -9.90 -14.91
CA ARG A 134 -15.08 -8.69 -15.61
C ARG A 134 -13.88 -7.92 -16.12
N THR A 135 -14.08 -7.21 -17.23
CA THR A 135 -13.11 -6.24 -17.72
C THR A 135 -13.73 -4.86 -17.70
N TYR A 136 -13.00 -3.91 -17.13
CA TYR A 136 -13.41 -2.52 -17.05
C TYR A 136 -12.48 -1.63 -17.89
N SER A 137 -12.99 -0.53 -18.40
CA SER A 137 -12.21 0.57 -18.99
C SER A 137 -12.75 1.89 -18.45
N ASN A 138 -11.89 2.65 -17.75
CA ASN A 138 -12.28 3.91 -17.10
C ASN A 138 -13.57 3.82 -16.24
N GLY A 139 -13.75 2.71 -15.51
CA GLY A 139 -14.89 2.45 -14.65
C GLY A 139 -16.11 1.84 -15.35
N GLU A 140 -16.14 1.77 -16.66
CA GLU A 140 -17.23 1.16 -17.42
C GLU A 140 -16.98 -0.33 -17.65
N LEU A 141 -17.98 -1.17 -17.40
CA LEU A 141 -17.93 -2.61 -17.67
C LEU A 141 -17.99 -2.85 -19.19
N ILE A 142 -16.93 -3.49 -19.73
CA ILE A 142 -16.83 -3.79 -21.17
C ILE A 142 -16.95 -5.28 -21.52
N ASP A 143 -16.68 -6.18 -20.56
CA ASP A 143 -16.84 -7.62 -20.75
C ASP A 143 -17.14 -8.32 -19.41
N GLU A 144 -17.92 -9.40 -19.47
CA GLU A 144 -18.22 -10.24 -18.30
C GLU A 144 -18.24 -11.72 -18.70
N LYS A 145 -17.54 -12.54 -17.89
CA LYS A 145 -17.53 -14.00 -18.01
C LYS A 145 -17.99 -14.62 -16.70
N ILE A 146 -19.05 -15.42 -16.77
CA ILE A 146 -19.60 -16.17 -15.65
C ILE A 146 -19.34 -17.66 -15.90
N PRO A 147 -18.43 -18.32 -15.13
CA PRO A 147 -18.14 -19.75 -15.30
C PRO A 147 -19.40 -20.60 -15.06
N PRO A 148 -19.55 -21.76 -15.75
CA PRO A 148 -20.77 -22.59 -15.63
C PRO A 148 -21.08 -23.07 -14.21
N HIS A 149 -20.06 -23.31 -13.39
CA HIS A 149 -20.19 -23.77 -12.00
C HIS A 149 -20.44 -22.64 -10.99
N SER A 150 -20.46 -21.37 -11.44
CA SER A 150 -20.81 -20.22 -10.59
C SER A 150 -22.31 -20.01 -10.47
N LYS A 151 -23.12 -20.64 -11.29
CA LYS A 151 -24.58 -20.64 -11.13
C LYS A 151 -24.90 -21.55 -9.94
N LYS A 152 -25.49 -20.99 -8.85
CA LYS A 152 -26.10 -21.78 -7.78
C LYS A 152 -27.08 -22.76 -8.45
N THR A 153 -26.83 -24.06 -8.30
CA THR A 153 -27.90 -25.06 -8.47
C THR A 153 -28.88 -24.79 -7.33
N GLU A 154 -30.06 -24.33 -7.67
CA GLU A 154 -31.21 -24.21 -6.78
C GLU A 154 -31.53 -25.57 -6.13
#